data_73b3f5daab9adc456e84080aed33486e
#
_entry.id   73b3f5daab9adc456e84080aed33486e
#
_cell.length_a   1.000
_cell.length_b   1.000
_cell.length_c   1.000
_cell.angle_alpha   90.00
_cell.angle_beta   90.00
_cell.angle_gamma   90.00
#
_symmetry.space_group_name_H-M   'P 1'
#
loop_
_entity.id
_entity.type
_entity.pdbx_description
1 polymer ?
#
loop_
_entity_poly.entity_id
_entity_poly.type
_entity_poly.pdbx_seq_one_letter_code
_entity_poly.pdbx_strand_id
1 'polypeptide(L)'
;EANDLDFTLSYPLNDEMGKLCHAFEKMKDCLSKNNETMFRQFAEQRRLNAAFSHDLRTPLTLLKGHATMLLSFIPKGLVSQQEILDEISVMSKNISRLEKYVNAMTNLYRLEDIDIPRQQITFHSLIDNFNNTAEALCYDKHFSITASGDNITLFINLDTVMQIYENLLSNSIRYAKSDIAISVVIENNNLVISVSDDGCGFKNIEIEKATLPFYKSS
;
A
#
# COMPACT_ATOMS: atom_id res chain seq x y z
N GLU A 1 -9.82 -28.32 -14.55
CA GLU A 1 -10.99 -29.12 -14.14
C GLU A 1 -12.12 -28.14 -13.89
N ALA A 2 -13.21 -28.27 -14.66
CA ALA A 2 -14.38 -27.45 -14.54
C ALA A 2 -14.98 -27.63 -13.14
N ASN A 3 -15.36 -26.53 -12.52
CA ASN A 3 -16.02 -26.53 -11.21
C ASN A 3 -17.37 -27.24 -11.37
N ASP A 4 -17.49 -28.46 -10.84
CA ASP A 4 -18.64 -29.36 -10.96
C ASP A 4 -19.87 -28.87 -10.14
N LEU A 5 -19.96 -27.53 -9.92
CA LEU A 5 -21.06 -26.86 -9.21
C LEU A 5 -22.14 -26.31 -10.17
N ASP A 6 -22.06 -26.64 -11.46
CA ASP A 6 -23.00 -26.15 -12.48
C ASP A 6 -24.22 -27.07 -12.62
N PHE A 7 -24.91 -27.33 -11.53
CA PHE A 7 -26.19 -28.04 -11.51
C PHE A 7 -27.28 -27.16 -10.90
N THR A 8 -28.50 -27.31 -11.38
CA THR A 8 -29.71 -26.65 -10.85
C THR A 8 -30.60 -27.69 -10.18
N LEU A 9 -30.98 -27.47 -8.94
CA LEU A 9 -31.97 -28.29 -8.23
C LEU A 9 -33.33 -27.58 -8.34
N SER A 10 -34.16 -28.01 -9.27
CA SER A 10 -35.52 -27.47 -9.37
C SER A 10 -36.52 -28.42 -8.73
N TYR A 11 -37.09 -28.02 -7.59
CA TYR A 11 -38.15 -28.75 -6.91
C TYR A 11 -39.31 -27.80 -6.64
N PRO A 12 -40.50 -28.03 -7.25
CA PRO A 12 -41.60 -27.05 -7.28
C PRO A 12 -42.48 -27.01 -6.05
N LEU A 13 -42.36 -27.98 -5.11
CA LEU A 13 -43.20 -28.07 -3.91
C LEU A 13 -42.54 -27.41 -2.70
N ASN A 14 -43.37 -26.74 -1.87
CA ASN A 14 -42.91 -26.03 -0.66
C ASN A 14 -43.03 -26.91 0.59
N ASP A 15 -42.56 -28.16 0.49
CA ASP A 15 -42.47 -29.16 1.57
C ASP A 15 -41.06 -29.23 2.17
N GLU A 16 -40.80 -30.23 3.02
CA GLU A 16 -39.48 -30.45 3.66
C GLU A 16 -38.38 -30.67 2.62
N MET A 17 -38.69 -31.32 1.49
CA MET A 17 -37.75 -31.55 0.40
C MET A 17 -37.47 -30.24 -0.35
N GLY A 18 -38.46 -29.39 -0.56
CA GLY A 18 -38.28 -28.07 -1.15
C GLY A 18 -37.38 -27.17 -0.32
N LYS A 19 -37.55 -27.20 1.00
CA LYS A 19 -36.65 -26.46 1.93
C LYS A 19 -35.21 -27.00 1.85
N LEU A 20 -35.03 -28.31 1.74
CA LEU A 20 -33.70 -28.91 1.59
C LEU A 20 -33.05 -28.51 0.26
N CYS A 21 -33.78 -28.58 -0.86
CA CYS A 21 -33.28 -28.15 -2.16
C CYS A 21 -32.87 -26.66 -2.15
N HIS A 22 -33.65 -25.80 -1.53
CA HIS A 22 -33.32 -24.37 -1.42
C HIS A 22 -32.08 -24.11 -0.55
N ALA A 23 -31.89 -24.86 0.53
CA ALA A 23 -30.70 -24.81 1.36
C ALA A 23 -29.45 -25.24 0.57
N PHE A 24 -29.57 -26.29 -0.25
CA PHE A 24 -28.50 -26.75 -1.13
C PHE A 24 -28.15 -25.73 -2.22
N GLU A 25 -29.12 -25.11 -2.86
CA GLU A 25 -28.87 -24.03 -3.84
C GLU A 25 -28.14 -22.87 -3.18
N LYS A 26 -28.57 -22.43 -2.00
CA LYS A 26 -27.94 -21.34 -1.27
C LYS A 26 -26.51 -21.68 -0.86
N MET A 27 -26.23 -22.93 -0.47
CA MET A 27 -24.89 -23.40 -0.18
C MET A 27 -24.01 -23.43 -1.45
N LYS A 28 -24.54 -23.92 -2.57
CA LYS A 28 -23.86 -23.92 -3.88
C LYS A 28 -23.47 -22.52 -4.30
N ASP A 29 -24.42 -21.56 -4.24
CA ASP A 29 -24.18 -20.17 -4.59
C ASP A 29 -23.12 -19.52 -3.70
N CYS A 30 -23.14 -19.83 -2.40
CA CYS A 30 -22.13 -19.36 -1.46
C CYS A 30 -20.74 -19.93 -1.80
N LEU A 31 -20.65 -21.23 -2.08
CA LEU A 31 -19.40 -21.88 -2.50
C LEU A 31 -18.88 -21.33 -3.83
N SER A 32 -19.75 -21.11 -4.80
CA SER A 32 -19.39 -20.55 -6.10
C SER A 32 -18.81 -19.14 -5.95
N LYS A 33 -19.47 -18.26 -5.17
CA LYS A 33 -18.99 -16.91 -4.88
C LYS A 33 -17.66 -16.91 -4.12
N ASN A 34 -17.51 -17.80 -3.13
CA ASN A 34 -16.25 -17.94 -2.41
C ASN A 34 -15.11 -18.38 -3.30
N ASN A 35 -15.35 -19.37 -4.20
CA ASN A 35 -14.38 -19.83 -5.16
C ASN A 35 -13.98 -18.71 -6.14
N GLU A 36 -14.94 -17.96 -6.68
CA GLU A 36 -14.68 -16.85 -7.59
C GLU A 36 -13.84 -15.76 -6.90
N THR A 37 -14.19 -15.41 -5.65
CA THR A 37 -13.44 -14.45 -4.85
C THR A 37 -12.02 -14.94 -4.61
N MET A 38 -11.85 -16.20 -4.24
CA MET A 38 -10.55 -16.82 -3.99
C MET A 38 -9.68 -16.85 -5.28
N PHE A 39 -10.24 -17.22 -6.42
CA PHE A 39 -9.52 -17.17 -7.69
C PHE A 39 -9.09 -15.76 -8.07
N ARG A 40 -9.93 -14.75 -7.81
CA ARG A 40 -9.59 -13.34 -8.04
C ARG A 40 -8.45 -12.91 -7.14
N GLN A 41 -8.49 -13.26 -5.85
CA GLN A 41 -7.40 -12.96 -4.91
C GLN A 41 -6.09 -13.63 -5.33
N PHE A 42 -6.12 -14.92 -5.72
CA PHE A 42 -4.92 -15.61 -6.22
C PHE A 42 -4.35 -15.00 -7.50
N ALA A 43 -5.21 -14.56 -8.43
CA ALA A 43 -4.76 -13.90 -9.65
C ALA A 43 -4.10 -12.56 -9.34
N GLU A 44 -4.67 -11.80 -8.42
CA GLU A 44 -4.13 -10.51 -7.97
C GLU A 44 -2.79 -10.69 -7.23
N GLN A 45 -2.69 -11.66 -6.33
CA GLN A 45 -1.46 -12.00 -5.63
C GLN A 45 -0.34 -12.44 -6.61
N ARG A 46 -0.67 -13.25 -7.62
CA ARG A 46 0.30 -13.62 -8.68
C ARG A 46 0.78 -12.41 -9.47
N ARG A 47 -0.13 -11.49 -9.79
CA ARG A 47 0.20 -10.25 -10.51
C ARG A 47 1.13 -9.36 -9.66
N LEU A 48 0.83 -9.20 -8.37
CA LEU A 48 1.68 -8.46 -7.45
C LEU A 48 3.07 -9.09 -7.33
N ASN A 49 3.17 -10.40 -7.14
CA ASN A 49 4.44 -11.10 -7.06
C ASN A 49 5.28 -10.98 -8.34
N ALA A 50 4.65 -10.99 -9.51
CA ALA A 50 5.34 -10.79 -10.78
C ALA A 50 5.89 -9.36 -10.92
N ALA A 51 5.09 -8.35 -10.54
CA ALA A 51 5.50 -6.95 -10.53
C ALA A 51 6.67 -6.72 -9.56
N PHE A 52 6.59 -7.26 -8.34
CA PHE A 52 7.68 -7.22 -7.36
C PHE A 52 8.97 -7.83 -7.89
N SER A 53 8.87 -9.04 -8.47
CA SER A 53 10.05 -9.73 -8.99
C SER A 53 10.72 -8.94 -10.11
N HIS A 54 9.95 -8.27 -10.95
CA HIS A 54 10.46 -7.39 -11.99
C HIS A 54 11.18 -6.16 -11.39
N ASP A 55 10.54 -5.47 -10.45
CA ASP A 55 11.04 -4.22 -9.88
C ASP A 55 12.25 -4.43 -8.95
N LEU A 56 12.37 -5.60 -8.33
CA LEU A 56 13.56 -5.99 -7.58
C LEU A 56 14.74 -6.36 -8.49
N ARG A 57 14.47 -6.93 -9.66
CA ARG A 57 15.52 -7.37 -10.59
C ARG A 57 16.35 -6.20 -11.10
N THR A 58 15.73 -5.06 -11.38
CA THR A 58 16.39 -3.87 -11.92
C THR A 58 17.49 -3.33 -11.00
N PRO A 59 17.21 -2.95 -9.73
CA PRO A 59 18.24 -2.46 -8.82
C PRO A 59 19.28 -3.53 -8.49
N LEU A 60 18.88 -4.82 -8.43
CA LEU A 60 19.81 -5.92 -8.19
C LEU A 60 20.81 -6.08 -9.36
N THR A 61 20.33 -5.95 -10.59
CA THR A 61 21.20 -6.01 -11.79
C THR A 61 22.19 -4.84 -11.82
N LEU A 62 21.74 -3.64 -11.46
CA LEU A 62 22.61 -2.48 -11.33
C LEU A 62 23.67 -2.68 -10.25
N LEU A 63 23.28 -3.12 -9.05
CA LEU A 63 24.21 -3.44 -7.96
C LEU A 63 25.28 -4.44 -8.40
N LYS A 64 24.85 -5.52 -9.06
CA LYS A 64 25.76 -6.53 -9.59
C LYS A 64 26.71 -5.94 -10.64
N GLY A 65 26.21 -5.07 -11.52
CA GLY A 65 27.03 -4.41 -12.55
C GLY A 65 28.12 -3.52 -11.93
N HIS A 66 27.73 -2.62 -11.00
CA HIS A 66 28.66 -1.74 -10.30
C HIS A 66 29.70 -2.52 -9.49
N ALA A 67 29.28 -3.56 -8.75
CA ALA A 67 30.21 -4.42 -8.01
C ALA A 67 31.21 -5.14 -8.93
N THR A 68 30.73 -5.70 -10.05
CA THR A 68 31.62 -6.38 -11.04
C THR A 68 32.60 -5.42 -11.66
N MET A 69 32.18 -4.20 -11.97
CA MET A 69 33.05 -3.14 -12.50
C MET A 69 34.18 -2.78 -11.50
N LEU A 70 33.82 -2.50 -10.25
CA LEU A 70 34.77 -2.19 -9.20
C LEU A 70 35.77 -3.32 -9.00
N LEU A 71 35.29 -4.58 -8.91
CA LEU A 71 36.18 -5.76 -8.77
C LEU A 71 37.16 -5.94 -9.94
N SER A 72 36.76 -5.48 -11.15
CA SER A 72 37.59 -5.60 -12.34
C SER A 72 38.62 -4.47 -12.48
N PHE A 73 38.27 -3.25 -12.05
CA PHE A 73 39.06 -2.04 -12.32
C PHE A 73 39.95 -1.61 -11.14
N ILE A 74 39.54 -1.85 -9.88
CA ILE A 74 40.34 -1.52 -8.70
C ILE A 74 41.70 -2.20 -8.75
N PRO A 75 41.82 -3.54 -9.00
CA PRO A 75 43.13 -4.22 -9.04
C PRO A 75 44.06 -3.74 -10.17
N LYS A 76 43.44 -3.13 -11.21
CA LYS A 76 44.21 -2.62 -12.36
C LYS A 76 44.62 -1.15 -12.19
N GLY A 77 44.24 -0.50 -11.10
CA GLY A 77 44.48 0.92 -10.88
C GLY A 77 43.77 1.85 -11.89
N LEU A 78 42.67 1.40 -12.50
CA LEU A 78 41.97 2.12 -13.57
C LEU A 78 40.89 3.05 -13.04
N VAL A 79 40.67 3.13 -11.74
CA VAL A 79 39.66 3.97 -11.08
C VAL A 79 40.30 4.77 -9.96
N SER A 80 39.96 6.03 -9.85
CA SER A 80 40.34 6.92 -8.76
C SER A 80 39.57 6.61 -7.50
N GLN A 81 40.09 7.07 -6.36
CA GLN A 81 39.38 6.95 -5.07
C GLN A 81 38.02 7.63 -5.10
N GLN A 82 37.90 8.77 -5.80
CA GLN A 82 36.65 9.49 -5.92
C GLN A 82 35.58 8.71 -6.73
N GLU A 83 35.98 8.11 -7.86
CA GLU A 83 35.11 7.24 -8.66
C GLU A 83 34.62 6.01 -7.87
N ILE A 84 35.47 5.43 -7.02
CA ILE A 84 35.08 4.32 -6.14
C ILE A 84 34.02 4.77 -5.14
N LEU A 85 34.18 5.95 -4.53
CA LEU A 85 33.22 6.49 -3.57
C LEU A 85 31.88 6.81 -4.24
N ASP A 86 31.91 7.38 -5.45
CA ASP A 86 30.73 7.68 -6.22
C ASP A 86 29.94 6.40 -6.57
N GLU A 87 30.63 5.36 -7.01
CA GLU A 87 30.02 4.05 -7.31
C GLU A 87 29.43 3.37 -6.07
N ILE A 88 30.13 3.41 -4.93
CA ILE A 88 29.60 2.91 -3.65
C ILE A 88 28.35 3.72 -3.24
N SER A 89 28.33 5.03 -3.44
CA SER A 89 27.15 5.87 -3.17
C SER A 89 25.96 5.44 -4.02
N VAL A 90 26.16 5.16 -5.31
CA VAL A 90 25.11 4.64 -6.20
C VAL A 90 24.60 3.29 -5.73
N MET A 91 25.51 2.39 -5.33
CA MET A 91 25.15 1.08 -4.78
C MET A 91 24.31 1.23 -3.49
N SER A 92 24.73 2.09 -2.57
CA SER A 92 24.01 2.37 -1.32
C SER A 92 22.57 2.87 -1.58
N LYS A 93 22.39 3.79 -2.53
CA LYS A 93 21.05 4.26 -2.94
C LYS A 93 20.16 3.13 -3.50
N ASN A 94 20.75 2.21 -4.27
CA ASN A 94 20.00 1.06 -4.79
C ASN A 94 19.64 0.05 -3.68
N ILE A 95 20.51 -0.15 -2.68
CA ILE A 95 20.21 -0.98 -1.50
C ILE A 95 19.04 -0.38 -0.72
N SER A 96 19.09 0.91 -0.40
CA SER A 96 17.99 1.59 0.32
C SER A 96 16.65 1.53 -0.45
N ARG A 97 16.73 1.51 -1.78
CA ARG A 97 15.55 1.30 -2.62
C ARG A 97 14.99 -0.12 -2.51
N LEU A 98 15.86 -1.14 -2.47
CA LEU A 98 15.48 -2.53 -2.25
C LEU A 98 14.85 -2.73 -0.86
N GLU A 99 15.42 -2.13 0.18
CA GLU A 99 14.86 -2.17 1.54
C GLU A 99 13.43 -1.59 1.58
N LYS A 100 13.19 -0.47 0.90
CA LYS A 100 11.84 0.12 0.79
C LYS A 100 10.86 -0.84 0.09
N TYR A 101 11.30 -1.55 -0.96
CA TYR A 101 10.46 -2.53 -1.64
C TYR A 101 10.13 -3.73 -0.75
N VAL A 102 11.12 -4.27 -0.03
CA VAL A 102 10.91 -5.39 0.90
C VAL A 102 9.95 -5.00 2.02
N ASN A 103 10.12 -3.82 2.60
CA ASN A 103 9.23 -3.32 3.65
C ASN A 103 7.79 -3.12 3.13
N ALA A 104 7.62 -2.57 1.94
CA ALA A 104 6.30 -2.42 1.32
C ALA A 104 5.62 -3.78 1.11
N MET A 105 6.37 -4.80 0.65
CA MET A 105 5.87 -6.16 0.48
C MET A 105 5.47 -6.80 1.80
N THR A 106 6.32 -6.68 2.83
CA THR A 106 6.03 -7.22 4.16
C THR A 106 4.77 -6.59 4.77
N ASN A 107 4.58 -5.29 4.56
CA ASN A 107 3.38 -4.60 5.04
C ASN A 107 2.12 -5.04 4.31
N LEU A 108 2.17 -5.31 3.00
CA LEU A 108 1.03 -5.86 2.25
C LEU A 108 0.59 -7.23 2.81
N TYR A 109 1.53 -8.14 3.07
CA TYR A 109 1.22 -9.44 3.67
C TYR A 109 0.72 -9.35 5.11
N ARG A 110 1.21 -8.38 5.88
CA ARG A 110 0.75 -8.16 7.27
C ARG A 110 -0.70 -7.68 7.37
N LEU A 111 -1.20 -6.96 6.38
CA LEU A 111 -2.59 -6.47 6.37
C LEU A 111 -3.62 -7.58 6.10
N GLU A 112 -3.20 -8.70 5.49
CA GLU A 112 -4.09 -9.81 5.17
C GLU A 112 -4.29 -10.82 6.31
N ASP A 113 -3.33 -10.95 7.24
CA ASP A 113 -3.25 -12.10 8.17
C ASP A 113 -3.30 -11.76 9.67
N ILE A 114 -3.41 -10.49 10.09
CA ILE A 114 -3.25 -10.14 11.51
C ILE A 114 -4.51 -9.54 12.09
N ASP A 115 -4.94 -10.13 13.21
CA ASP A 115 -5.77 -9.48 14.20
C ASP A 115 -5.02 -8.24 14.74
N ILE A 116 -5.19 -7.12 14.04
CA ILE A 116 -4.43 -5.89 14.28
C ILE A 116 -4.89 -5.33 15.64
N PRO A 117 -4.04 -5.31 16.67
CA PRO A 117 -4.45 -4.88 18.01
C PRO A 117 -4.89 -3.42 17.94
N ARG A 118 -6.12 -3.18 18.36
CA ARG A 118 -6.69 -1.83 18.46
C ARG A 118 -6.48 -1.31 19.86
N GLN A 119 -6.24 -0.03 19.99
CA GLN A 119 -6.10 0.66 21.27
C GLN A 119 -7.03 1.87 21.32
N GLN A 120 -7.35 2.29 22.55
CA GLN A 120 -8.09 3.52 22.74
C GLN A 120 -7.16 4.71 22.67
N ILE A 121 -7.49 5.68 21.84
CA ILE A 121 -6.78 6.95 21.69
C ILE A 121 -7.80 8.09 21.59
N THR A 122 -7.52 9.22 22.23
CA THR A 122 -8.35 10.42 22.05
C THR A 122 -8.09 11.03 20.69
N PHE A 123 -9.13 11.62 20.08
CA PHE A 123 -8.98 12.33 18.80
C PHE A 123 -7.91 13.41 18.88
N HIS A 124 -7.84 14.15 20.00
CA HIS A 124 -6.82 15.17 20.23
C HIS A 124 -5.39 14.59 20.17
N SER A 125 -5.14 13.48 20.87
CA SER A 125 -3.82 12.84 20.86
C SER A 125 -3.45 12.31 19.46
N LEU A 126 -4.41 11.88 18.66
CA LEU A 126 -4.16 11.52 17.26
C LEU A 126 -3.73 12.74 16.42
N ILE A 127 -4.40 13.89 16.60
CA ILE A 127 -4.03 15.13 15.91
C ILE A 127 -2.65 15.62 16.33
N ASP A 128 -2.29 15.49 17.61
CA ASP A 128 -0.94 15.82 18.10
C ASP A 128 0.13 14.95 17.41
N ASN A 129 -0.11 13.64 17.27
CA ASN A 129 0.79 12.75 16.54
C ASN A 129 0.92 13.16 15.05
N PHE A 130 -0.19 13.54 14.41
CA PHE A 130 -0.16 14.01 13.03
C PHE A 130 0.62 15.32 12.87
N ASN A 131 0.43 16.29 13.79
CA ASN A 131 1.18 17.54 13.81
C ASN A 131 2.69 17.26 13.95
N ASN A 132 3.09 16.48 14.95
CA ASN A 132 4.50 16.16 15.19
C ASN A 132 5.15 15.50 13.98
N THR A 133 4.43 14.60 13.32
CA THR A 133 4.92 13.92 12.11
C THR A 133 5.01 14.89 10.93
N ALA A 134 4.02 15.77 10.74
CA ALA A 134 4.05 16.77 9.69
C ALA A 134 5.20 17.77 9.89
N GLU A 135 5.44 18.26 11.12
CA GLU A 135 6.58 19.11 11.45
C GLU A 135 7.92 18.45 11.13
N ALA A 136 8.06 17.17 11.43
CA ALA A 136 9.28 16.43 11.17
C ALA A 136 9.55 16.18 9.67
N LEU A 137 8.49 15.99 8.86
CA LEU A 137 8.61 15.63 7.46
C LEU A 137 8.53 16.82 6.49
N CYS A 138 7.75 17.86 6.82
CA CYS A 138 7.50 19.02 5.95
C CYS A 138 8.47 20.17 6.22
N TYR A 139 9.75 19.91 6.42
CA TYR A 139 10.76 20.94 6.77
C TYR A 139 10.94 22.01 5.67
N ASP A 140 10.59 21.74 4.42
CA ASP A 140 10.75 22.63 3.26
C ASP A 140 9.42 23.02 2.60
N LYS A 141 8.27 22.67 3.21
CA LYS A 141 6.92 22.93 2.71
C LYS A 141 6.06 23.55 3.80
N HIS A 142 5.12 24.39 3.38
CA HIS A 142 4.07 24.87 4.29
C HIS A 142 2.98 23.82 4.45
N PHE A 143 2.57 23.55 5.67
CA PHE A 143 1.42 22.66 5.90
C PHE A 143 0.41 23.31 6.84
N SER A 144 -0.83 22.90 6.70
CA SER A 144 -1.93 23.25 7.59
C SER A 144 -2.73 22.02 7.95
N ILE A 145 -3.09 21.85 9.23
CA ILE A 145 -3.95 20.77 9.69
C ILE A 145 -5.25 21.37 10.20
N THR A 146 -6.37 20.91 9.61
CA THR A 146 -7.71 21.21 10.08
C THR A 146 -8.32 19.95 10.67
N ALA A 147 -8.82 20.00 11.89
CA ALA A 147 -9.43 18.88 12.58
C ALA A 147 -10.87 19.25 12.99
N SER A 148 -11.82 18.42 12.65
CA SER A 148 -13.20 18.54 13.05
C SER A 148 -13.70 17.25 13.67
N GLY A 149 -13.94 17.29 14.97
CA GLY A 149 -14.43 16.18 15.78
C GLY A 149 -14.42 16.61 17.23
N ASP A 150 -15.48 16.30 17.96
CA ASP A 150 -15.51 16.49 19.39
C ASP A 150 -14.51 15.55 20.08
N ASN A 151 -14.34 15.70 21.37
CA ASN A 151 -13.40 14.94 22.21
C ASN A 151 -13.77 13.43 22.30
N ILE A 152 -13.69 12.75 21.15
CA ILE A 152 -14.12 11.36 20.95
C ILE A 152 -12.93 10.45 21.21
N THR A 153 -13.20 9.33 21.89
CA THR A 153 -12.23 8.24 22.01
C THR A 153 -12.39 7.28 20.84
N LEU A 154 -11.33 7.10 20.10
CA LEU A 154 -11.24 6.19 18.95
C LEU A 154 -10.69 4.84 19.40
N PHE A 155 -11.18 3.75 18.80
CA PHE A 155 -10.65 2.40 18.99
C PHE A 155 -10.01 1.93 17.70
N ILE A 156 -8.72 2.25 17.52
CA ILE A 156 -7.96 2.10 16.27
C ILE A 156 -6.59 1.44 16.54
N ASN A 157 -5.97 0.90 15.49
CA ASN A 157 -4.55 0.61 15.52
C ASN A 157 -3.79 1.88 15.11
N LEU A 158 -3.11 2.50 16.07
CA LEU A 158 -2.40 3.76 15.85
C LEU A 158 -1.26 3.62 14.84
N ASP A 159 -0.48 2.54 14.91
CA ASP A 159 0.66 2.31 14.01
C ASP A 159 0.22 2.24 12.55
N THR A 160 -0.88 1.53 12.28
CA THR A 160 -1.45 1.44 10.93
C THR A 160 -1.95 2.80 10.43
N VAL A 161 -2.65 3.56 11.30
CA VAL A 161 -3.16 4.89 10.94
C VAL A 161 -1.99 5.85 10.68
N MET A 162 -0.96 5.84 11.51
CA MET A 162 0.24 6.65 11.32
C MET A 162 0.97 6.28 10.02
N GLN A 163 1.09 4.99 9.71
CA GLN A 163 1.72 4.54 8.47
C GLN A 163 0.94 5.00 7.23
N ILE A 164 -0.40 4.96 7.26
CA ILE A 164 -1.25 5.49 6.19
C ILE A 164 -1.00 7.00 6.04
N TYR A 165 -1.02 7.73 7.14
CA TYR A 165 -0.79 9.17 7.17
C TYR A 165 0.58 9.55 6.60
N GLU A 166 1.65 8.90 7.06
CA GLU A 166 3.01 9.11 6.56
C GLU A 166 3.15 8.84 5.06
N ASN A 167 2.49 7.81 4.55
CA ASN A 167 2.47 7.50 3.13
C ASN A 167 1.77 8.61 2.31
N LEU A 168 0.62 9.09 2.77
CA LEU A 168 -0.10 10.18 2.12
C LEU A 168 0.72 11.47 2.15
N LEU A 169 1.28 11.81 3.31
CA LEU A 169 2.08 13.01 3.49
C LEU A 169 3.37 12.98 2.66
N SER A 170 4.08 11.84 2.64
CA SER A 170 5.28 11.66 1.82
C SER A 170 5.00 11.79 0.32
N ASN A 171 3.83 11.34 -0.13
CA ASN A 171 3.40 11.55 -1.50
C ASN A 171 3.15 13.03 -1.78
N SER A 172 2.41 13.72 -0.92
CA SER A 172 2.13 15.15 -1.08
C SER A 172 3.40 15.98 -1.02
N ILE A 173 4.35 15.73 -0.13
CA ILE A 173 5.65 16.40 -0.08
C ILE A 173 6.41 16.27 -1.41
N ARG A 174 6.33 15.09 -2.04
CA ARG A 174 7.02 14.83 -3.32
C ARG A 174 6.45 15.66 -4.47
N TYR A 175 5.13 15.88 -4.50
CA TYR A 175 4.44 16.49 -5.63
C TYR A 175 4.02 17.94 -5.38
N ALA A 176 3.90 18.37 -4.13
CA ALA A 176 3.61 19.76 -3.75
C ALA A 176 4.65 20.73 -4.31
N LYS A 177 4.18 21.90 -4.70
CA LYS A 177 5.06 23.04 -5.00
C LYS A 177 5.48 23.72 -3.70
N SER A 178 4.53 24.11 -2.86
CA SER A 178 4.76 24.83 -1.62
C SER A 178 3.82 24.44 -0.47
N ASP A 179 2.56 24.11 -0.75
CA ASP A 179 1.51 24.05 0.25
C ASP A 179 0.84 22.68 0.32
N ILE A 180 0.63 22.19 1.55
CA ILE A 180 -0.02 20.92 1.86
C ILE A 180 -1.14 21.19 2.87
N ALA A 181 -2.38 20.82 2.52
CA ALA A 181 -3.53 20.91 3.41
C ALA A 181 -3.95 19.51 3.89
N ILE A 182 -4.02 19.34 5.20
CA ILE A 182 -4.41 18.10 5.86
C ILE A 182 -5.75 18.34 6.55
N SER A 183 -6.73 17.49 6.30
CA SER A 183 -8.03 17.53 6.96
C SER A 183 -8.32 16.20 7.62
N VAL A 184 -8.71 16.23 8.89
CA VAL A 184 -9.04 15.05 9.69
C VAL A 184 -10.42 15.25 10.28
N VAL A 185 -11.37 14.41 9.86
CA VAL A 185 -12.79 14.56 10.24
C VAL A 185 -13.36 13.21 10.66
N ILE A 186 -14.28 13.21 11.60
CA ILE A 186 -15.08 12.04 11.95
C ILE A 186 -16.47 12.20 11.33
N GLU A 187 -16.73 11.36 10.32
CA GLU A 187 -18.01 11.36 9.61
C GLU A 187 -18.64 9.96 9.61
N ASN A 188 -19.90 9.85 9.97
CA ASN A 188 -20.65 8.58 10.00
C ASN A 188 -19.89 7.43 10.71
N ASN A 189 -19.26 7.74 11.85
CA ASN A 189 -18.43 6.79 12.62
C ASN A 189 -17.16 6.32 11.90
N ASN A 190 -16.71 7.03 10.87
CA ASN A 190 -15.48 6.77 10.16
C ASN A 190 -14.47 7.91 10.41
N LEU A 191 -13.21 7.56 10.59
CA LEU A 191 -12.10 8.52 10.57
C LEU A 191 -11.73 8.78 9.11
N VAL A 192 -11.94 10.01 8.64
CA VAL A 192 -11.59 10.45 7.30
C VAL A 192 -10.35 11.33 7.38
N ILE A 193 -9.29 10.91 6.70
CA ILE A 193 -8.03 11.65 6.59
C ILE A 193 -7.86 12.05 5.13
N SER A 194 -7.79 13.35 4.87
CA SER A 194 -7.56 13.90 3.54
C SER A 194 -6.28 14.70 3.53
N VAL A 195 -5.42 14.45 2.54
CA VAL A 195 -4.20 15.22 2.31
C VAL A 195 -4.26 15.76 0.90
N SER A 196 -4.14 17.07 0.75
CA SER A 196 -4.18 17.78 -0.53
C SER A 196 -2.92 18.61 -0.69
N ASP A 197 -2.38 18.65 -1.90
CA ASP A 197 -1.22 19.44 -2.26
C ASP A 197 -1.51 20.38 -3.44
N ASP A 198 -0.67 21.38 -3.60
CA ASP A 198 -0.71 22.36 -4.71
C ASP A 198 0.08 21.90 -5.94
N GLY A 199 0.33 20.61 -6.06
CA GLY A 199 1.05 19.99 -7.19
C GLY A 199 0.28 19.98 -8.50
N CYS A 200 0.80 19.26 -9.48
CA CYS A 200 0.18 19.18 -10.81
C CYS A 200 -1.08 18.30 -10.87
N GLY A 201 -1.38 17.58 -9.78
CA GLY A 201 -2.51 16.65 -9.71
C GLY A 201 -2.35 15.43 -10.63
N PHE A 202 -3.39 14.62 -10.70
CA PHE A 202 -3.45 13.44 -11.57
C PHE A 202 -4.18 13.75 -12.88
N LYS A 203 -3.69 13.21 -13.99
CA LYS A 203 -4.46 13.21 -15.24
C LYS A 203 -5.66 12.23 -15.10
N ASN A 204 -6.79 12.55 -15.75
CA ASN A 204 -8.02 11.75 -15.63
C ASN A 204 -7.82 10.23 -15.88
N ILE A 205 -6.91 9.85 -16.79
CA ILE A 205 -6.58 8.45 -17.11
C ILE A 205 -5.75 7.78 -15.99
N GLU A 206 -5.12 8.56 -15.13
CA GLU A 206 -4.22 8.09 -14.08
C GLU A 206 -4.94 7.84 -12.75
N ILE A 207 -6.11 8.43 -12.53
CA ILE A 207 -6.87 8.35 -11.27
C ILE A 207 -7.22 6.89 -10.94
N GLU A 208 -7.72 6.13 -11.93
CA GLU A 208 -8.08 4.71 -11.73
C GLU A 208 -6.85 3.82 -11.47
N LYS A 209 -5.67 4.27 -11.92
CA LYS A 209 -4.41 3.55 -11.78
C LYS A 209 -3.60 3.99 -10.57
N ALA A 210 -3.88 5.17 -10.02
CA ALA A 210 -3.13 5.76 -8.90
C ALA A 210 -3.17 4.90 -7.64
N THR A 211 -4.24 4.13 -7.45
CA THR A 211 -4.41 3.18 -6.33
C THR A 211 -3.76 1.82 -6.59
N LEU A 212 -3.27 1.56 -7.83
CA LEU A 212 -2.59 0.31 -8.13
C LEU A 212 -1.19 0.30 -7.48
N PRO A 213 -0.78 -0.82 -6.86
CA PRO A 213 0.55 -0.95 -6.29
C PRO A 213 1.62 -0.65 -7.35
N PHE A 214 2.64 0.15 -6.98
CA PHE A 214 3.81 0.51 -7.82
C PHE A 214 3.50 1.34 -9.07
N TYR A 215 2.29 1.86 -9.22
CA TYR A 215 2.01 2.80 -10.30
C TYR A 215 2.82 4.09 -10.09
N LYS A 216 3.53 4.52 -11.13
CA LYS A 216 4.21 5.81 -11.19
C LYS A 216 3.69 6.54 -12.42
N SER A 217 3.22 7.76 -12.22
CA SER A 217 2.95 8.69 -13.32
C SER A 217 4.28 8.98 -14.06
N SER A 218 4.24 8.93 -15.36
CA SER A 218 5.37 9.18 -16.26
C SER A 218 5.56 10.68 -16.47
#